data_02567e8e369101dbe1643791cedd71e5
#
_entry.id   02567e8e369101dbe1643791cedd71e5
#
_cell.length_a   1.000
_cell.length_b   1.000
_cell.length_c   1.000
_cell.angle_alpha   90.00
_cell.angle_beta   90.00
_cell.angle_gamma   90.00
#
_symmetry.space_group_name_H-M   'P 1'
#
loop_
_entity.id
_entity.type
_entity.pdbx_description
1 polymer ?
#
loop_
_entity_poly.entity_id
_entity_poly.type
_entity_poly.pdbx_seq_one_letter_code
_entity_poly.pdbx_strand_id
1 'polypeptide(L)'
;MQKDTSRRLALPLTVILVLGMLLSSCAPVGPDFVKPEADAPANWSEHTDQGLETTLPKIDQWWKVFQDPVLNDLVDIARRNNNTLEIAGLRVLEARAQLGIAIGSIYPQSQLASGDATYLSPPDRTGLSSDWQYNIGMSTAWEIDFWGRFRRGIESADAAYLSSIAAYDQAVVLLTALVADTYTAIRETEEQIRIAKENVKLQQRSFDINEVLYKSGDAAELDMQQAQTLLLSTEATIPTLEVQLKQARNALSTLLGQAPGTVDELLAESKGIPALPADLSIGFPADMLRRRPDVRQAELLAMSQNAQVGVAQANLYPRFSLIGSIGFVSGGPGDSNFGDLFDSDSLTYSFGPSFSWPFLNYGRLKNNVRVQDARLQQALVNYHETVLQAARETENAMAGFIGARQQVIILEQAVVSAKRSNEISTLRYTEGFSDYQRVLDTQRSLFLQEQRYSVNQASAVSNLVALYKALGGGWENRDEQLYLDPETIETMKTRTDWGDVIESGSKGPDSTGSRYKIDW
;
A
#
# COMPACT_ATOMS: atom_id res chain seq x y z
N MET A 1 -68.56 -25.01 -36.96
CA MET A 1 -67.86 -23.72 -36.67
C MET A 1 -67.35 -23.71 -35.25
N GLN A 2 -66.30 -24.40 -34.92
CA GLN A 2 -65.72 -24.42 -33.56
C GLN A 2 -64.23 -24.89 -33.58
N LYS A 3 -63.32 -24.09 -34.17
CA LYS A 3 -61.89 -24.46 -34.22
C LYS A 3 -60.96 -23.27 -34.35
N ASP A 4 -61.30 -22.06 -33.91
CA ASP A 4 -60.40 -20.91 -34.15
C ASP A 4 -60.11 -20.01 -32.93
N THR A 5 -60.67 -20.33 -31.76
CA THR A 5 -60.44 -19.53 -30.52
C THR A 5 -59.24 -19.98 -29.71
N SER A 6 -58.80 -21.25 -29.81
CA SER A 6 -57.64 -21.76 -29.06
C SER A 6 -56.29 -21.28 -29.57
N ARG A 7 -56.14 -20.94 -30.85
CA ARG A 7 -54.88 -20.41 -31.43
C ARG A 7 -54.61 -18.94 -31.08
N ARG A 8 -55.67 -18.15 -30.82
CA ARG A 8 -55.50 -16.71 -30.49
C ARG A 8 -55.12 -16.46 -29.03
N LEU A 9 -55.34 -17.40 -28.12
CA LEU A 9 -54.94 -17.31 -26.71
C LEU A 9 -53.57 -17.95 -26.43
N ALA A 10 -53.12 -18.88 -27.26
CA ALA A 10 -51.82 -19.52 -27.09
C ALA A 10 -50.63 -18.59 -27.45
N LEU A 11 -50.81 -17.67 -28.42
CA LEU A 11 -49.77 -16.74 -28.83
C LEU A 11 -49.37 -15.72 -27.75
N PRO A 12 -50.31 -15.05 -27.04
CA PRO A 12 -49.93 -14.14 -25.95
C PRO A 12 -49.37 -14.88 -24.73
N LEU A 13 -49.82 -16.11 -24.45
CA LEU A 13 -49.29 -16.87 -23.31
C LEU A 13 -47.84 -17.35 -23.53
N THR A 14 -47.52 -17.79 -24.75
CA THR A 14 -46.14 -18.13 -25.14
C THR A 14 -45.23 -16.92 -25.17
N VAL A 15 -45.70 -15.76 -25.61
CA VAL A 15 -44.94 -14.49 -25.56
C VAL A 15 -44.71 -14.06 -24.12
N ILE A 16 -45.72 -14.16 -23.23
CA ILE A 16 -45.58 -13.85 -21.81
C ILE A 16 -44.62 -14.83 -21.13
N LEU A 17 -44.68 -16.12 -21.46
CA LEU A 17 -43.77 -17.13 -20.91
C LEU A 17 -42.33 -16.95 -21.37
N VAL A 18 -42.15 -16.62 -22.64
CA VAL A 18 -40.85 -16.28 -23.22
C VAL A 18 -40.30 -14.96 -22.64
N LEU A 19 -41.17 -13.95 -22.44
CA LEU A 19 -40.80 -12.69 -21.79
C LEU A 19 -40.47 -12.91 -20.30
N GLY A 20 -41.21 -13.78 -19.62
CA GLY A 20 -40.93 -14.20 -18.24
C GLY A 20 -39.63 -14.97 -18.11
N MET A 21 -39.32 -15.88 -19.04
CA MET A 21 -38.00 -16.54 -19.11
C MET A 21 -36.86 -15.59 -19.46
N LEU A 22 -37.09 -14.59 -20.29
CA LEU A 22 -36.12 -13.55 -20.61
C LEU A 22 -35.84 -12.63 -19.39
N LEU A 23 -36.85 -12.34 -18.57
CA LEU A 23 -36.69 -11.53 -17.35
C LEU A 23 -35.98 -12.29 -16.21
N SER A 24 -36.14 -13.61 -16.12
CA SER A 24 -35.42 -14.44 -15.13
C SER A 24 -33.97 -14.74 -15.53
N SER A 25 -33.57 -14.46 -16.77
CA SER A 25 -32.21 -14.73 -17.29
C SER A 25 -31.23 -13.55 -17.17
N CYS A 26 -31.63 -12.46 -16.52
CA CYS A 26 -30.75 -11.28 -16.32
C CYS A 26 -29.68 -11.45 -15.24
N ALA A 27 -29.38 -12.67 -14.78
CA ALA A 27 -28.24 -12.91 -13.89
C ALA A 27 -26.92 -12.77 -14.66
N PRO A 28 -25.92 -12.03 -14.12
CA PRO A 28 -24.62 -11.93 -14.73
C PRO A 28 -23.96 -13.31 -14.83
N VAL A 29 -23.34 -13.59 -15.97
CA VAL A 29 -22.60 -14.85 -16.15
C VAL A 29 -21.26 -14.80 -15.40
N GLY A 30 -20.71 -16.00 -15.12
CA GLY A 30 -19.45 -16.15 -14.41
C GLY A 30 -19.63 -16.51 -12.94
N PRO A 31 -18.56 -16.91 -12.25
CA PRO A 31 -18.60 -17.28 -10.86
C PRO A 31 -18.77 -16.04 -9.97
N ASP A 32 -19.55 -16.17 -8.89
CA ASP A 32 -19.56 -15.21 -7.82
C ASP A 32 -18.33 -15.43 -6.93
N PHE A 33 -17.78 -14.34 -6.40
CA PHE A 33 -16.62 -14.44 -5.53
C PHE A 33 -17.00 -15.05 -4.18
N VAL A 34 -16.31 -16.13 -3.83
CA VAL A 34 -16.38 -16.73 -2.50
C VAL A 34 -15.08 -16.45 -1.78
N LYS A 35 -15.16 -15.83 -0.61
CA LYS A 35 -13.97 -15.53 0.20
C LYS A 35 -13.23 -16.82 0.52
N PRO A 36 -11.92 -16.92 0.17
CA PRO A 36 -11.12 -18.08 0.51
C PRO A 36 -10.97 -18.21 2.03
N GLU A 37 -11.01 -19.43 2.54
CA GLU A 37 -10.60 -19.71 3.91
C GLU A 37 -9.09 -19.49 4.03
N ALA A 38 -8.68 -18.82 5.10
CA ALA A 38 -7.27 -18.62 5.40
C ALA A 38 -6.87 -19.64 6.47
N ASP A 39 -5.84 -20.44 6.21
CA ASP A 39 -5.22 -21.34 7.18
C ASP A 39 -4.41 -20.53 8.20
N ALA A 40 -5.11 -19.81 9.08
CA ALA A 40 -4.49 -19.12 10.19
C ALA A 40 -4.28 -20.10 11.36
N PRO A 41 -3.13 -20.09 12.06
CA PRO A 41 -2.92 -20.92 13.24
C PRO A 41 -3.96 -20.59 14.31
N ALA A 42 -4.39 -21.60 15.07
CA ALA A 42 -5.37 -21.41 16.15
C ALA A 42 -4.80 -20.56 17.31
N ASN A 43 -3.51 -20.70 17.58
CA ASN A 43 -2.78 -19.95 18.62
C ASN A 43 -1.38 -19.58 18.09
N TRP A 44 -0.81 -18.52 18.65
CA TRP A 44 0.60 -18.21 18.46
C TRP A 44 1.50 -19.21 19.21
N SER A 45 2.67 -19.55 18.68
CA SER A 45 3.59 -20.50 19.33
C SER A 45 4.12 -19.96 20.65
N GLU A 46 4.34 -18.66 20.74
CA GLU A 46 4.89 -17.97 21.92
C GLU A 46 3.80 -17.48 22.91
N HIS A 47 2.53 -17.92 22.75
CA HIS A 47 1.41 -17.41 23.57
C HIS A 47 1.50 -17.71 25.08
N THR A 48 2.39 -18.61 25.48
CA THR A 48 2.59 -19.00 26.89
C THR A 48 3.67 -18.22 27.62
N ASP A 49 4.38 -17.31 26.93
CA ASP A 49 5.46 -16.55 27.55
C ASP A 49 4.91 -15.45 28.49
N GLN A 50 5.62 -15.22 29.59
CA GLN A 50 5.25 -14.19 30.58
C GLN A 50 5.41 -12.79 29.94
N GLY A 51 4.36 -12.00 29.98
CA GLY A 51 4.33 -10.63 29.43
C GLY A 51 3.68 -10.53 28.05
N LEU A 52 3.12 -11.64 27.52
CA LEU A 52 2.25 -11.64 26.34
C LEU A 52 0.82 -11.99 26.74
N GLU A 53 -0.12 -11.09 26.51
CA GLU A 53 -1.54 -11.28 26.76
C GLU A 53 -2.32 -11.47 25.45
N THR A 54 -3.24 -12.43 25.41
CA THR A 54 -4.13 -12.68 24.27
C THR A 54 -5.37 -11.79 24.27
N THR A 55 -5.27 -10.59 24.83
CA THR A 55 -6.29 -9.55 24.74
C THR A 55 -6.13 -8.74 23.45
N LEU A 56 -7.23 -8.12 22.96
CA LEU A 56 -7.14 -7.27 21.77
C LEU A 56 -6.22 -6.08 22.05
N PRO A 57 -5.11 -5.94 21.30
CA PRO A 57 -4.16 -4.86 21.50
C PRO A 57 -4.75 -3.52 21.03
N LYS A 58 -4.35 -2.43 21.68
CA LYS A 58 -4.55 -1.07 21.15
C LYS A 58 -3.44 -0.80 20.15
N ILE A 59 -3.70 -1.09 18.87
CA ILE A 59 -2.69 -0.99 17.82
C ILE A 59 -2.87 0.25 16.92
N ASP A 60 -3.91 1.02 17.11
CA ASP A 60 -4.23 2.23 16.33
C ASP A 60 -3.16 3.32 16.45
N GLN A 61 -2.58 3.50 17.63
CA GLN A 61 -1.49 4.44 17.93
C GLN A 61 -0.37 3.76 18.72
N TRP A 62 0.06 2.60 18.26
CA TRP A 62 0.99 1.74 18.98
C TRP A 62 2.32 2.42 19.36
N TRP A 63 2.80 3.40 18.59
CA TRP A 63 4.06 4.12 18.89
C TRP A 63 4.00 4.91 20.18
N LYS A 64 2.82 5.23 20.67
CA LYS A 64 2.63 5.90 21.98
C LYS A 64 3.00 5.01 23.19
N VAL A 65 3.14 3.70 22.99
CA VAL A 65 3.57 2.77 24.04
C VAL A 65 4.98 3.10 24.56
N PHE A 66 5.81 3.72 23.72
CA PHE A 66 7.16 4.16 24.10
C PHE A 66 7.19 5.42 24.95
N GLN A 67 6.07 6.12 25.12
CA GLN A 67 5.93 7.35 25.91
C GLN A 67 6.95 8.43 25.51
N ASP A 68 7.31 8.46 24.23
CA ASP A 68 8.26 9.41 23.65
C ASP A 68 7.53 10.44 22.79
N PRO A 69 7.41 11.71 23.25
CA PRO A 69 6.71 12.75 22.50
C PRO A 69 7.39 13.10 21.18
N VAL A 70 8.73 13.00 21.10
CA VAL A 70 9.48 13.25 19.84
C VAL A 70 9.10 12.21 18.79
N LEU A 71 9.03 10.93 19.17
CA LEU A 71 8.56 9.88 18.26
C LEU A 71 7.12 10.12 17.80
N ASN A 72 6.23 10.57 18.69
CA ASN A 72 4.86 10.87 18.34
C ASN A 72 4.78 11.98 17.29
N ASP A 73 5.51 13.07 17.49
CA ASP A 73 5.55 14.22 16.56
C ASP A 73 6.14 13.81 15.20
N LEU A 74 7.21 13.00 15.19
CA LEU A 74 7.82 12.50 13.95
C LEU A 74 6.84 11.64 13.13
N VAL A 75 6.09 10.75 13.79
CA VAL A 75 5.06 9.94 13.12
C VAL A 75 3.96 10.83 12.55
N ASP A 76 3.50 11.82 13.30
CA ASP A 76 2.43 12.74 12.85
C ASP A 76 2.88 13.62 11.68
N ILE A 77 4.14 14.08 11.67
CA ILE A 77 4.74 14.85 10.56
C ILE A 77 4.88 13.94 9.32
N ALA A 78 5.41 12.73 9.49
CA ALA A 78 5.59 11.80 8.39
C ALA A 78 4.26 11.45 7.71
N ARG A 79 3.22 11.18 8.48
CA ARG A 79 1.88 10.84 7.95
C ARG A 79 1.25 11.97 7.16
N ARG A 80 1.59 13.23 7.47
CA ARG A 80 1.08 14.40 6.75
C ARG A 80 1.87 14.76 5.49
N ASN A 81 3.19 14.54 5.51
CA ASN A 81 4.07 15.15 4.52
C ASN A 81 4.83 14.11 3.67
N ASN A 82 4.67 12.80 3.91
CA ASN A 82 5.45 11.80 3.18
C ASN A 82 4.98 11.65 1.74
N ASN A 83 5.87 11.94 0.78
CA ASN A 83 5.59 11.87 -0.65
C ASN A 83 5.14 10.46 -1.13
N THR A 84 5.67 9.39 -0.53
CA THR A 84 5.28 8.02 -0.90
C THR A 84 3.83 7.73 -0.49
N LEU A 85 3.43 8.23 0.68
CA LEU A 85 2.05 8.12 1.17
C LEU A 85 1.11 8.98 0.31
N GLU A 86 1.52 10.18 -0.10
CA GLU A 86 0.77 11.02 -1.01
C GLU A 86 0.56 10.35 -2.38
N ILE A 87 1.60 9.73 -2.94
CA ILE A 87 1.49 8.92 -4.18
C ILE A 87 0.49 7.78 -3.99
N ALA A 88 0.48 7.11 -2.83
CA ALA A 88 -0.51 6.07 -2.54
C ALA A 88 -1.95 6.63 -2.50
N GLY A 89 -2.14 7.82 -1.94
CA GLY A 89 -3.42 8.55 -1.96
C GLY A 89 -3.88 8.92 -3.38
N LEU A 90 -2.96 9.39 -4.23
CA LEU A 90 -3.24 9.66 -5.66
C LEU A 90 -3.68 8.40 -6.42
N ARG A 91 -3.12 7.23 -6.10
CA ARG A 91 -3.55 5.95 -6.68
C ARG A 91 -4.96 5.56 -6.25
N VAL A 92 -5.38 5.91 -5.03
CA VAL A 92 -6.77 5.71 -4.59
C VAL A 92 -7.71 6.58 -5.43
N LEU A 93 -7.35 7.84 -5.69
CA LEU A 93 -8.14 8.74 -6.53
C LEU A 93 -8.18 8.26 -8.00
N GLU A 94 -7.06 7.80 -8.55
CA GLU A 94 -6.97 7.19 -9.89
C GLU A 94 -7.92 5.97 -9.99
N ALA A 95 -7.86 5.06 -9.04
CA ALA A 95 -8.73 3.87 -9.02
C ALA A 95 -10.23 4.26 -8.91
N ARG A 96 -10.53 5.34 -8.17
CA ARG A 96 -11.90 5.89 -8.10
C ARG A 96 -12.37 6.42 -9.44
N ALA A 97 -11.51 7.15 -10.17
CA ALA A 97 -11.83 7.63 -11.51
C ALA A 97 -12.03 6.46 -12.49
N GLN A 98 -11.20 5.40 -12.40
CA GLN A 98 -11.36 4.18 -13.20
C GLN A 98 -12.69 3.46 -12.91
N LEU A 99 -13.13 3.42 -11.65
CA LEU A 99 -14.46 2.93 -11.27
C LEU A 99 -15.55 3.79 -11.92
N GLY A 100 -15.42 5.12 -11.95
CA GLY A 100 -16.33 6.03 -12.65
C GLY A 100 -16.45 5.70 -14.15
N ILE A 101 -15.31 5.43 -14.81
CA ILE A 101 -15.29 4.98 -16.23
C ILE A 101 -16.06 3.65 -16.40
N ALA A 102 -15.84 2.69 -15.49
CA ALA A 102 -16.54 1.40 -15.54
C ALA A 102 -18.06 1.58 -15.37
N ILE A 103 -18.49 2.42 -14.42
CA ILE A 103 -19.91 2.76 -14.19
C ILE A 103 -20.51 3.44 -15.43
N GLY A 104 -19.80 4.41 -16.02
CA GLY A 104 -20.22 5.09 -17.25
C GLY A 104 -20.48 4.13 -18.42
N SER A 105 -19.77 3.01 -18.45
CA SER A 105 -19.90 2.01 -19.53
C SER A 105 -21.22 1.25 -19.55
N ILE A 106 -22.07 1.31 -18.50
CA ILE A 106 -23.40 0.68 -18.51
C ILE A 106 -24.45 1.49 -19.28
N TYR A 107 -24.22 2.80 -19.44
CA TYR A 107 -25.08 3.71 -20.19
C TYR A 107 -24.79 3.62 -21.69
N PRO A 108 -25.55 4.30 -22.57
CA PRO A 108 -25.28 4.27 -24.00
C PRO A 108 -23.81 4.60 -24.27
N GLN A 109 -23.06 3.64 -24.82
CA GLN A 109 -21.60 3.74 -24.93
C GLN A 109 -21.14 4.66 -26.08
N SER A 110 -22.03 4.89 -27.06
CA SER A 110 -21.73 5.80 -28.17
C SER A 110 -22.87 6.79 -28.35
N GLN A 111 -22.55 8.06 -28.29
CA GLN A 111 -23.41 9.19 -28.60
C GLN A 111 -22.54 10.16 -29.40
N LEU A 112 -22.73 10.23 -30.72
CA LEU A 112 -21.90 10.98 -31.63
C LEU A 112 -22.72 11.97 -32.41
N ALA A 113 -22.36 13.25 -32.35
CA ALA A 113 -22.77 14.24 -33.33
C ALA A 113 -21.68 14.34 -34.38
N SER A 114 -22.05 14.21 -35.66
CA SER A 114 -21.12 14.25 -36.76
C SER A 114 -21.69 15.06 -37.92
N GLY A 115 -20.80 15.66 -38.68
CA GLY A 115 -21.14 16.32 -39.93
C GLY A 115 -19.99 16.19 -40.92
N ASP A 116 -20.33 15.98 -42.19
CA ASP A 116 -19.35 15.89 -43.26
C ASP A 116 -19.89 16.54 -44.54
N ALA A 117 -18.96 16.97 -45.35
CA ALA A 117 -19.18 17.41 -46.74
C ALA A 117 -18.26 16.58 -47.63
N THR A 118 -18.85 15.71 -48.42
CA THR A 118 -18.11 14.76 -49.25
C THR A 118 -18.37 15.04 -50.73
N TYR A 119 -17.32 15.27 -51.55
CA TYR A 119 -17.45 15.36 -52.98
C TYR A 119 -17.47 13.95 -53.58
N LEU A 120 -18.63 13.59 -54.16
CA LEU A 120 -18.84 12.30 -54.80
C LEU A 120 -18.62 12.42 -56.31
N SER A 121 -17.73 11.60 -56.84
CA SER A 121 -17.51 11.47 -58.28
C SER A 121 -17.85 10.04 -58.72
N PRO A 122 -19.10 9.77 -59.12
CA PRO A 122 -19.49 8.45 -59.58
C PRO A 122 -18.77 8.09 -60.90
N PRO A 123 -18.60 6.80 -61.22
CA PRO A 123 -18.02 6.38 -62.51
C PRO A 123 -18.82 6.87 -63.68
N ASP A 124 -18.18 7.30 -64.80
CA ASP A 124 -18.81 7.82 -65.99
C ASP A 124 -19.95 6.95 -66.60
N ARG A 125 -19.91 5.64 -66.34
CA ARG A 125 -20.93 4.67 -66.79
C ARG A 125 -22.30 4.85 -66.18
N THR A 126 -22.42 5.59 -65.07
CA THR A 126 -23.68 5.78 -64.33
C THR A 126 -24.53 6.95 -64.94
N GLY A 127 -23.95 7.83 -65.74
CA GLY A 127 -24.60 9.03 -66.24
C GLY A 127 -24.92 10.07 -65.14
N LEU A 128 -24.40 9.91 -63.96
CA LEU A 128 -24.58 10.83 -62.85
C LEU A 128 -23.41 11.84 -62.81
N SER A 129 -23.71 13.10 -62.56
CA SER A 129 -22.70 14.16 -62.42
C SER A 129 -22.02 14.03 -61.00
N SER A 130 -20.74 14.46 -60.99
CA SER A 130 -20.04 14.60 -59.70
C SER A 130 -20.61 15.78 -58.92
N ASP A 131 -20.80 15.61 -57.62
CA ASP A 131 -21.41 16.65 -56.79
C ASP A 131 -21.08 16.51 -55.32
N TRP A 132 -21.41 17.52 -54.51
CA TRP A 132 -21.25 17.52 -53.07
C TRP A 132 -22.44 16.83 -52.38
N GLN A 133 -22.13 16.04 -51.33
CA GLN A 133 -23.09 15.52 -50.38
C GLN A 133 -22.78 16.12 -49.01
N TYR A 134 -23.80 16.61 -48.34
CA TYR A 134 -23.72 17.17 -47.01
C TYR A 134 -24.49 16.28 -46.05
N ASN A 135 -23.89 16.03 -44.88
CA ASN A 135 -24.48 15.20 -43.84
C ASN A 135 -24.25 15.85 -42.47
N ILE A 136 -25.28 15.99 -41.67
CA ILE A 136 -25.19 16.40 -40.27
C ILE A 136 -26.20 15.61 -39.45
N GLY A 137 -25.75 15.01 -38.34
CA GLY A 137 -26.65 14.19 -37.57
C GLY A 137 -26.07 13.74 -36.25
N MET A 138 -26.92 13.01 -35.52
CA MET A 138 -26.57 12.36 -34.24
C MET A 138 -26.81 10.86 -34.38
N SER A 139 -25.90 10.07 -33.83
CA SER A 139 -26.05 8.61 -33.73
C SER A 139 -25.84 8.15 -32.32
N THR A 140 -26.56 7.11 -31.93
CA THR A 140 -26.40 6.46 -30.62
C THR A 140 -26.30 4.95 -30.79
N ALA A 141 -25.46 4.32 -29.97
CA ALA A 141 -25.40 2.86 -29.86
C ALA A 141 -25.28 2.49 -28.37
N TRP A 142 -26.18 1.64 -27.93
CA TRP A 142 -26.24 1.16 -26.56
C TRP A 142 -26.26 -0.36 -26.55
N GLU A 143 -25.16 -0.99 -26.09
CA GLU A 143 -25.12 -2.42 -25.79
C GLU A 143 -25.83 -2.66 -24.45
N ILE A 144 -26.90 -3.42 -24.47
CA ILE A 144 -27.66 -3.79 -23.27
C ILE A 144 -26.89 -4.87 -22.53
N ASP A 145 -26.68 -4.68 -21.22
CA ASP A 145 -25.93 -5.61 -20.37
C ASP A 145 -26.72 -6.89 -20.00
N PHE A 146 -27.10 -7.64 -21.02
CA PHE A 146 -27.91 -8.85 -20.86
C PHE A 146 -27.16 -9.93 -20.07
N TRP A 147 -25.88 -10.16 -20.40
CA TRP A 147 -25.03 -11.18 -19.79
C TRP A 147 -24.21 -10.69 -18.60
N GLY A 148 -24.34 -9.44 -18.23
CA GLY A 148 -23.66 -8.85 -17.07
C GLY A 148 -22.20 -8.48 -17.35
N ARG A 149 -21.81 -8.27 -18.59
CA ARG A 149 -20.43 -7.89 -18.95
C ARG A 149 -20.01 -6.58 -18.29
N PHE A 150 -20.87 -5.57 -18.34
CA PHE A 150 -20.59 -4.27 -17.72
C PHE A 150 -20.72 -4.33 -16.20
N ARG A 151 -21.71 -5.02 -15.65
CA ARG A 151 -21.87 -5.24 -14.19
C ARG A 151 -20.64 -5.94 -13.60
N ARG A 152 -20.12 -7.00 -14.27
CA ARG A 152 -18.88 -7.66 -13.85
C ARG A 152 -17.67 -6.74 -14.00
N GLY A 153 -17.64 -5.87 -15.03
CA GLY A 153 -16.60 -4.84 -15.19
C GLY A 153 -16.61 -3.84 -14.03
N ILE A 154 -17.78 -3.39 -13.59
CA ILE A 154 -17.95 -2.50 -12.42
C ILE A 154 -17.54 -3.22 -11.14
N GLU A 155 -17.97 -4.48 -10.94
CA GLU A 155 -17.57 -5.30 -9.78
C GLU A 155 -16.03 -5.43 -9.70
N SER A 156 -15.37 -5.65 -10.83
CA SER A 156 -13.91 -5.71 -10.91
C SER A 156 -13.25 -4.38 -10.55
N ALA A 157 -13.77 -3.27 -11.08
CA ALA A 157 -13.24 -1.93 -10.82
C ALA A 157 -13.49 -1.48 -9.37
N ASP A 158 -14.64 -1.82 -8.78
CA ASP A 158 -14.95 -1.55 -7.37
C ASP A 158 -14.00 -2.31 -6.43
N ALA A 159 -13.78 -3.61 -6.70
CA ALA A 159 -12.82 -4.39 -5.93
C ALA A 159 -11.38 -3.86 -6.09
N ALA A 160 -10.99 -3.40 -7.27
CA ALA A 160 -9.69 -2.75 -7.51
C ALA A 160 -9.57 -1.42 -6.76
N TYR A 161 -10.63 -0.62 -6.72
CA TYR A 161 -10.67 0.62 -5.92
C TYR A 161 -10.52 0.33 -4.43
N LEU A 162 -11.26 -0.63 -3.88
CA LEU A 162 -11.12 -1.03 -2.47
C LEU A 162 -9.72 -1.60 -2.18
N SER A 163 -9.13 -2.32 -3.13
CA SER A 163 -7.75 -2.81 -3.04
C SER A 163 -6.72 -1.66 -2.97
N SER A 164 -6.95 -0.58 -3.70
CA SER A 164 -6.08 0.61 -3.65
C SER A 164 -6.13 1.31 -2.28
N ILE A 165 -7.30 1.30 -1.62
CA ILE A 165 -7.45 1.79 -0.24
C ILE A 165 -6.65 0.92 0.73
N ALA A 166 -6.76 -0.41 0.61
CA ALA A 166 -5.98 -1.32 1.45
C ALA A 166 -4.46 -1.16 1.21
N ALA A 167 -4.04 -0.86 -0.03
CA ALA A 167 -2.65 -0.54 -0.34
C ALA A 167 -2.19 0.77 0.32
N TYR A 168 -3.04 1.79 0.39
CA TYR A 168 -2.75 3.02 1.14
C TYR A 168 -2.60 2.73 2.64
N ASP A 169 -3.53 1.96 3.23
CA ASP A 169 -3.46 1.55 4.63
C ASP A 169 -2.16 0.80 4.93
N GLN A 170 -1.72 -0.08 4.03
CA GLN A 170 -0.43 -0.76 4.13
C GLN A 170 0.76 0.22 4.08
N ALA A 171 0.68 1.24 3.23
CA ALA A 171 1.73 2.27 3.17
C ALA A 171 1.82 3.05 4.49
N VAL A 172 0.68 3.34 5.16
CA VAL A 172 0.66 3.95 6.51
C VAL A 172 1.35 3.07 7.55
N VAL A 173 1.04 1.75 7.57
CA VAL A 173 1.67 0.79 8.49
C VAL A 173 3.19 0.76 8.29
N LEU A 174 3.63 0.66 7.03
CA LEU A 174 5.06 0.60 6.69
C LEU A 174 5.78 1.91 7.01
N LEU A 175 5.20 3.05 6.70
CA LEU A 175 5.78 4.37 6.99
C LEU A 175 5.96 4.57 8.49
N THR A 176 4.92 4.28 9.28
CA THR A 176 4.95 4.44 10.75
C THR A 176 6.03 3.57 11.38
N ALA A 177 6.13 2.30 10.94
CA ALA A 177 7.18 1.40 11.40
C ALA A 177 8.58 1.90 11.00
N LEU A 178 8.76 2.34 9.76
CA LEU A 178 10.06 2.82 9.26
C LEU A 178 10.53 4.09 9.97
N VAL A 179 9.60 5.01 10.31
CA VAL A 179 9.91 6.20 11.13
C VAL A 179 10.39 5.79 12.51
N ALA A 180 9.69 4.85 13.18
CA ALA A 180 10.05 4.38 14.50
C ALA A 180 11.40 3.64 14.51
N ASP A 181 11.65 2.78 13.51
CA ASP A 181 12.94 2.07 13.38
C ASP A 181 14.10 3.04 13.10
N THR A 182 13.90 4.01 12.19
CA THR A 182 14.93 5.02 11.88
C THR A 182 15.23 5.91 13.08
N TYR A 183 14.20 6.31 13.83
CA TYR A 183 14.35 7.04 15.08
C TYR A 183 15.14 6.23 16.12
N THR A 184 14.79 4.95 16.28
CA THR A 184 15.50 4.03 17.19
C THR A 184 16.97 3.90 16.82
N ALA A 185 17.29 3.75 15.52
CA ALA A 185 18.67 3.70 15.03
C ALA A 185 19.45 5.00 15.28
N ILE A 186 18.81 6.17 15.19
CA ILE A 186 19.41 7.44 15.56
C ILE A 186 19.77 7.45 17.05
N ARG A 187 18.84 7.07 17.93
CA ARG A 187 19.05 7.06 19.38
C ARG A 187 20.10 6.03 19.80
N GLU A 188 20.12 4.88 19.16
CA GLU A 188 21.18 3.87 19.33
C GLU A 188 22.55 4.43 18.97
N THR A 189 22.68 5.06 17.79
CA THR A 189 23.96 5.60 17.32
C THR A 189 24.43 6.74 18.20
N GLU A 190 23.56 7.61 18.69
CA GLU A 190 23.87 8.65 19.68
C GLU A 190 24.40 8.05 20.97
N GLU A 191 23.79 6.97 21.47
CA GLU A 191 24.23 6.26 22.67
C GLU A 191 25.60 5.59 22.45
N GLN A 192 25.83 4.97 21.29
CA GLN A 192 27.14 4.40 20.95
C GLN A 192 28.25 5.46 20.89
N ILE A 193 27.97 6.65 20.34
CA ILE A 193 28.91 7.79 20.34
C ILE A 193 29.20 8.23 21.79
N ARG A 194 28.18 8.30 22.64
CA ARG A 194 28.34 8.66 24.06
C ARG A 194 29.24 7.64 24.79
N ILE A 195 28.96 6.35 24.62
CA ILE A 195 29.77 5.25 25.16
C ILE A 195 31.21 5.32 24.66
N ALA A 196 31.43 5.51 23.37
CA ALA A 196 32.77 5.63 22.81
C ALA A 196 33.54 6.83 23.39
N LYS A 197 32.92 8.01 23.48
CA LYS A 197 33.52 9.20 24.09
C LYS A 197 33.84 9.05 25.57
N GLU A 198 33.03 8.34 26.34
CA GLU A 198 33.30 8.04 27.75
C GLU A 198 34.45 7.05 27.90
N ASN A 199 34.50 6.02 27.05
CA ASN A 199 35.62 5.08 27.06
C ASN A 199 36.92 5.72 26.60
N VAL A 200 36.92 6.63 25.61
CA VAL A 200 38.09 7.44 25.23
C VAL A 200 38.62 8.22 26.41
N LYS A 201 37.76 8.90 27.20
CA LYS A 201 38.19 9.60 28.43
C LYS A 201 38.82 8.67 29.45
N LEU A 202 38.25 7.49 29.65
CA LEU A 202 38.76 6.48 30.58
C LEU A 202 40.14 5.96 30.11
N GLN A 203 40.27 5.66 28.84
CA GLN A 203 41.49 5.13 28.23
C GLN A 203 42.60 6.21 28.12
N GLN A 204 42.23 7.46 27.87
CA GLN A 204 43.19 8.60 27.91
C GLN A 204 43.83 8.70 29.30
N ARG A 205 43.01 8.63 30.37
CA ARG A 205 43.55 8.64 31.75
C ARG A 205 44.50 7.46 32.01
N SER A 206 44.17 6.28 31.48
CA SER A 206 45.06 5.11 31.58
C SER A 206 46.35 5.30 30.82
N PHE A 207 46.29 5.89 29.63
CA PHE A 207 47.49 6.24 28.85
C PHE A 207 48.37 7.25 29.57
N ASP A 208 47.80 8.33 30.10
CA ASP A 208 48.54 9.36 30.85
C ASP A 208 49.28 8.77 32.08
N ILE A 209 48.63 7.85 32.81
CA ILE A 209 49.26 7.11 33.96
C ILE A 209 50.44 6.29 33.45
N ASN A 210 50.29 5.50 32.39
CA ASN A 210 51.38 4.67 31.83
C ASN A 210 52.50 5.51 31.25
N GLU A 211 52.22 6.66 30.68
CA GLU A 211 53.26 7.59 30.17
C GLU A 211 54.13 8.14 31.33
N VAL A 212 53.52 8.51 32.45
CA VAL A 212 54.22 8.99 33.65
C VAL A 212 55.06 7.87 34.26
N LEU A 213 54.49 6.66 34.43
CA LEU A 213 55.21 5.51 34.95
C LEU A 213 56.38 5.07 34.05
N TYR A 214 56.20 5.12 32.73
CA TYR A 214 57.30 4.84 31.81
C TYR A 214 58.43 5.87 31.94
N LYS A 215 58.10 7.17 31.99
CA LYS A 215 59.10 8.25 32.18
C LYS A 215 59.84 8.18 33.50
N SER A 216 59.21 7.65 34.55
CA SER A 216 59.89 7.40 35.85
C SER A 216 60.68 6.08 35.90
N GLY A 217 60.49 5.20 34.93
CA GLY A 217 61.14 3.90 34.85
C GLY A 217 60.39 2.78 35.59
N ASP A 218 59.14 3.04 36.03
CA ASP A 218 58.32 2.12 36.83
C ASP A 218 57.40 1.23 35.96
N ALA A 219 57.25 1.53 34.65
CA ALA A 219 56.50 0.71 33.70
C ALA A 219 57.29 0.48 32.39
N ALA A 220 56.93 -0.60 31.69
CA ALA A 220 57.49 -0.94 30.40
C ALA A 220 56.93 -0.03 29.25
N GLU A 221 57.75 0.26 28.23
CA GLU A 221 57.27 0.95 27.02
C GLU A 221 56.09 0.20 26.38
N LEU A 222 56.06 -1.14 26.48
CA LEU A 222 54.99 -1.98 25.97
C LEU A 222 53.61 -1.57 26.54
N ASP A 223 53.53 -1.32 27.87
CA ASP A 223 52.27 -0.96 28.53
C ASP A 223 51.75 0.38 28.04
N MET A 224 52.64 1.38 27.84
CA MET A 224 52.30 2.68 27.28
C MET A 224 51.82 2.54 25.83
N GLN A 225 52.49 1.74 24.99
CA GLN A 225 52.10 1.55 23.58
C GLN A 225 50.78 0.78 23.46
N GLN A 226 50.50 -0.18 24.33
CA GLN A 226 49.23 -0.89 24.39
C GLN A 226 48.07 0.03 24.83
N ALA A 227 48.32 0.91 25.81
CA ALA A 227 47.35 1.92 26.23
C ALA A 227 47.01 2.89 25.09
N GLN A 228 48.04 3.39 24.38
CA GLN A 228 47.86 4.26 23.23
C GLN A 228 47.09 3.57 22.10
N THR A 229 47.41 2.32 21.81
CA THR A 229 46.72 1.53 20.78
C THR A 229 45.24 1.37 21.09
N LEU A 230 44.89 1.07 22.33
CA LEU A 230 43.47 0.94 22.73
C LEU A 230 42.75 2.27 22.62
N LEU A 231 43.31 3.35 23.12
CA LEU A 231 42.78 4.71 23.03
C LEU A 231 42.48 5.10 21.58
N LEU A 232 43.49 5.04 20.70
CA LEU A 232 43.37 5.43 19.30
C LEU A 232 42.36 4.53 18.53
N SER A 233 42.30 3.23 18.85
CA SER A 233 41.36 2.32 18.24
C SER A 233 39.90 2.63 18.63
N THR A 234 39.65 3.03 19.88
CA THR A 234 38.33 3.46 20.33
C THR A 234 37.96 4.82 19.74
N GLU A 235 38.91 5.79 19.71
CA GLU A 235 38.69 7.10 19.12
C GLU A 235 38.36 6.99 17.63
N ALA A 236 39.01 6.10 16.89
CA ALA A 236 38.73 5.86 15.46
C ALA A 236 37.30 5.34 15.17
N THR A 237 36.57 4.82 16.14
CA THR A 237 35.17 4.41 15.96
C THR A 237 34.22 5.61 15.87
N ILE A 238 34.56 6.73 16.52
CA ILE A 238 33.67 7.91 16.64
C ILE A 238 33.31 8.52 15.27
N PRO A 239 34.28 8.83 14.36
CA PRO A 239 33.96 9.38 13.05
C PRO A 239 33.04 8.46 12.22
N THR A 240 33.20 7.14 12.35
CA THR A 240 32.33 6.17 11.66
C THR A 240 30.89 6.25 12.17
N LEU A 241 30.71 6.32 13.48
CA LEU A 241 29.39 6.47 14.11
C LEU A 241 28.75 7.82 13.78
N GLU A 242 29.53 8.91 13.72
CA GLU A 242 29.04 10.24 13.33
C GLU A 242 28.53 10.27 11.88
N VAL A 243 29.20 9.55 10.96
CA VAL A 243 28.72 9.37 9.58
C VAL A 243 27.42 8.58 9.56
N GLN A 244 27.32 7.48 10.32
CA GLN A 244 26.09 6.68 10.42
C GLN A 244 24.94 7.50 10.98
N LEU A 245 25.18 8.28 12.04
CA LEU A 245 24.19 9.19 12.61
C LEU A 245 23.66 10.20 11.59
N LYS A 246 24.56 10.81 10.82
CA LYS A 246 24.18 11.76 9.78
C LYS A 246 23.35 11.09 8.68
N GLN A 247 23.72 9.87 8.27
CA GLN A 247 22.96 9.10 7.27
C GLN A 247 21.55 8.76 7.78
N ALA A 248 21.43 8.31 9.03
CA ALA A 248 20.13 8.00 9.64
C ALA A 248 19.24 9.26 9.77
N ARG A 249 19.80 10.41 10.15
CA ARG A 249 19.07 11.70 10.18
C ARG A 249 18.62 12.14 8.79
N ASN A 250 19.44 11.97 7.76
CA ASN A 250 19.05 12.26 6.38
C ASN A 250 17.93 11.33 5.90
N ALA A 251 17.98 10.04 6.25
CA ALA A 251 16.90 9.10 5.96
C ALA A 251 15.59 9.51 6.64
N LEU A 252 15.66 9.91 7.92
CA LEU A 252 14.49 10.43 8.64
C LEU A 252 13.92 11.68 7.98
N SER A 253 14.77 12.66 7.57
CA SER A 253 14.30 13.86 6.84
C SER A 253 13.48 13.47 5.61
N THR A 254 13.96 12.50 4.83
CA THR A 254 13.24 12.01 3.63
C THR A 254 11.90 11.38 3.99
N LEU A 255 11.83 10.62 5.09
CA LEU A 255 10.56 10.03 5.58
C LEU A 255 9.56 11.11 6.01
N LEU A 256 10.06 12.24 6.53
CA LEU A 256 9.22 13.39 6.89
C LEU A 256 8.84 14.29 5.70
N GLY A 257 9.23 13.92 4.46
CA GLY A 257 9.03 14.76 3.27
C GLY A 257 9.85 16.06 3.27
N GLN A 258 10.98 16.09 3.99
CA GLN A 258 11.79 17.28 4.22
C GLN A 258 13.19 17.13 3.63
N ALA A 259 13.86 18.26 3.40
CA ALA A 259 15.24 18.27 2.96
C ALA A 259 16.19 17.76 4.07
N PRO A 260 17.36 17.15 3.72
CA PRO A 260 18.37 16.75 4.69
C PRO A 260 18.80 17.91 5.59
N GLY A 261 18.94 17.66 6.89
CA GLY A 261 19.37 18.63 7.91
C GLY A 261 18.26 19.37 8.65
N THR A 262 17.00 19.18 8.27
CA THR A 262 15.85 19.87 8.93
C THR A 262 15.40 19.20 10.23
N VAL A 263 15.75 17.92 10.44
CA VAL A 263 15.33 17.15 11.63
C VAL A 263 16.13 17.42 12.89
N ASP A 264 17.24 18.15 12.79
CA ASP A 264 18.17 18.35 13.92
C ASP A 264 17.50 19.08 15.10
N GLU A 265 16.61 20.04 14.83
CA GLU A 265 15.85 20.75 15.86
C GLU A 265 14.84 19.85 16.56
N LEU A 266 14.15 18.97 15.80
CA LEU A 266 13.18 18.00 16.34
C LEU A 266 13.85 16.93 17.22
N LEU A 267 15.11 16.63 16.94
CA LEU A 267 15.90 15.62 17.66
C LEU A 267 16.73 16.20 18.80
N ALA A 268 16.73 17.50 19.03
CA ALA A 268 17.59 18.18 20.02
C ALA A 268 17.37 17.69 21.45
N GLU A 269 16.17 17.27 21.82
CA GLU A 269 15.88 16.62 23.10
C GLU A 269 16.18 15.13 23.03
N SER A 270 17.40 14.72 23.38
CA SER A 270 17.76 13.31 23.48
C SER A 270 17.29 12.70 24.79
N LYS A 271 16.44 11.68 24.72
CA LYS A 271 16.02 10.86 25.88
C LYS A 271 16.65 9.46 25.89
N GLY A 272 17.61 9.21 24.99
CA GLY A 272 18.19 7.89 24.78
C GLY A 272 17.26 6.97 23.96
N ILE A 273 17.58 5.67 23.99
CA ILE A 273 16.78 4.63 23.31
C ILE A 273 15.41 4.53 24.00
N PRO A 274 14.28 4.46 23.23
CA PRO A 274 12.94 4.36 23.80
C PRO A 274 12.78 3.17 24.77
N ALA A 275 12.03 3.38 25.85
CA ALA A 275 11.82 2.34 26.87
C ALA A 275 10.78 1.31 26.37
N LEU A 276 11.02 0.03 26.72
CA LEU A 276 10.08 -1.05 26.42
C LEU A 276 8.91 -1.07 27.42
N PRO A 277 7.67 -1.38 26.99
CA PRO A 277 6.55 -1.61 27.89
C PRO A 277 6.78 -2.90 28.72
N ALA A 278 6.19 -2.93 29.94
CA ALA A 278 6.27 -4.11 30.80
C ALA A 278 5.46 -5.29 30.24
N ASP A 279 4.23 -5.00 29.78
CA ASP A 279 3.27 -6.00 29.29
C ASP A 279 2.86 -5.67 27.84
N LEU A 280 2.56 -6.71 27.06
CA LEU A 280 2.20 -6.59 25.66
C LEU A 280 0.98 -7.47 25.34
N SER A 281 -0.04 -6.88 24.66
CA SER A 281 -1.21 -7.60 24.16
C SER A 281 -1.02 -7.92 22.67
N ILE A 282 -1.30 -9.16 22.25
CA ILE A 282 -1.07 -9.63 20.86
C ILE A 282 -2.33 -10.10 20.12
N GLY A 283 -3.45 -10.32 20.82
CA GLY A 283 -4.70 -10.81 20.21
C GLY A 283 -4.63 -12.24 19.68
N PHE A 284 -5.74 -12.71 19.07
CA PHE A 284 -5.81 -14.03 18.45
C PHE A 284 -5.33 -14.01 16.99
N PRO A 285 -4.66 -15.08 16.51
CA PRO A 285 -4.07 -15.12 15.17
C PRO A 285 -5.04 -14.77 14.02
N ALA A 286 -6.18 -15.46 13.97
CA ALA A 286 -7.13 -15.29 12.87
C ALA A 286 -7.70 -13.86 12.78
N ASP A 287 -7.97 -13.22 13.92
CA ASP A 287 -8.54 -11.88 13.96
C ASP A 287 -7.50 -10.83 13.56
N MET A 288 -6.25 -11.00 14.02
CA MET A 288 -5.17 -10.08 13.72
C MET A 288 -4.73 -10.16 12.24
N LEU A 289 -4.59 -11.37 11.68
CA LEU A 289 -4.22 -11.54 10.28
C LEU A 289 -5.28 -10.96 9.32
N ARG A 290 -6.58 -11.09 9.64
CA ARG A 290 -7.67 -10.51 8.83
C ARG A 290 -7.69 -8.99 8.84
N ARG A 291 -7.14 -8.33 9.87
CA ARG A 291 -7.07 -6.86 9.97
C ARG A 291 -5.95 -6.28 9.11
N ARG A 292 -4.95 -7.08 8.74
CA ARG A 292 -3.80 -6.62 7.97
C ARG A 292 -4.23 -6.07 6.61
N PRO A 293 -3.79 -4.85 6.25
CA PRO A 293 -4.14 -4.24 4.99
C PRO A 293 -3.62 -5.01 3.76
N ASP A 294 -2.43 -5.64 3.84
CA ASP A 294 -1.86 -6.44 2.76
C ASP A 294 -2.66 -7.71 2.47
N VAL A 295 -3.15 -8.39 3.50
CA VAL A 295 -4.04 -9.56 3.37
C VAL A 295 -5.36 -9.13 2.73
N ARG A 296 -5.93 -8.01 3.19
CA ARG A 296 -7.15 -7.44 2.61
C ARG A 296 -6.96 -7.01 1.15
N GLN A 297 -5.82 -6.43 0.82
CA GLN A 297 -5.46 -6.06 -0.55
C GLN A 297 -5.43 -7.29 -1.46
N ALA A 298 -4.78 -8.37 -1.04
CA ALA A 298 -4.69 -9.61 -1.81
C ALA A 298 -6.08 -10.26 -2.02
N GLU A 299 -6.95 -10.25 -1.01
CA GLU A 299 -8.34 -10.71 -1.11
C GLU A 299 -9.12 -9.91 -2.16
N LEU A 300 -9.04 -8.59 -2.13
CA LEU A 300 -9.75 -7.69 -3.04
C LEU A 300 -9.23 -7.79 -4.49
N LEU A 301 -7.93 -8.03 -4.68
CA LEU A 301 -7.37 -8.33 -6.00
C LEU A 301 -7.90 -9.66 -6.57
N ALA A 302 -8.06 -10.69 -5.73
CA ALA A 302 -8.66 -11.95 -6.15
C ALA A 302 -10.16 -11.74 -6.52
N MET A 303 -10.89 -10.93 -5.74
CA MET A 303 -12.27 -10.55 -6.05
C MET A 303 -12.37 -9.80 -7.40
N SER A 304 -11.49 -8.83 -7.64
CA SER A 304 -11.43 -8.11 -8.92
C SER A 304 -11.17 -9.06 -10.09
N GLN A 305 -10.23 -9.98 -9.94
CA GLN A 305 -9.88 -10.97 -10.97
C GLN A 305 -11.02 -11.99 -11.19
N ASN A 306 -11.76 -12.37 -10.15
CA ASN A 306 -12.95 -13.22 -10.29
C ASN A 306 -14.00 -12.56 -11.20
N ALA A 307 -14.28 -11.28 -11.00
CA ALA A 307 -15.20 -10.53 -11.85
C ALA A 307 -14.72 -10.47 -13.31
N GLN A 308 -13.39 -10.39 -13.57
CA GLN A 308 -12.80 -10.45 -14.92
C GLN A 308 -13.05 -11.79 -15.63
N VAL A 309 -13.14 -12.90 -14.89
CA VAL A 309 -13.58 -14.19 -15.46
C VAL A 309 -15.00 -14.06 -16.00
N GLY A 310 -15.91 -13.41 -15.24
CA GLY A 310 -17.27 -13.13 -15.67
C GLY A 310 -17.34 -12.26 -16.92
N VAL A 311 -16.54 -11.18 -16.99
CA VAL A 311 -16.41 -10.34 -18.20
C VAL A 311 -15.97 -11.17 -19.41
N ALA A 312 -14.97 -12.04 -19.25
CA ALA A 312 -14.47 -12.90 -20.32
C ALA A 312 -15.51 -13.94 -20.75
N GLN A 313 -16.28 -14.50 -19.82
CA GLN A 313 -17.38 -15.43 -20.12
C GLN A 313 -18.51 -14.73 -20.88
N ALA A 314 -18.90 -13.50 -20.50
CA ALA A 314 -19.93 -12.74 -21.20
C ALA A 314 -19.59 -12.52 -22.69
N ASN A 315 -18.31 -12.42 -23.04
CA ASN A 315 -17.86 -12.27 -24.44
C ASN A 315 -18.06 -13.53 -25.30
N LEU A 316 -18.44 -14.68 -24.72
CA LEU A 316 -18.81 -15.89 -25.48
C LEU A 316 -20.22 -15.81 -26.10
N TYR A 317 -21.05 -14.92 -25.59
CA TYR A 317 -22.46 -14.82 -25.92
C TYR A 317 -22.74 -13.69 -26.93
N PRO A 318 -23.92 -13.71 -27.62
CA PRO A 318 -24.34 -12.63 -28.48
C PRO A 318 -24.49 -11.30 -27.73
N ARG A 319 -24.00 -10.22 -28.31
CA ARG A 319 -24.22 -8.86 -27.81
C ARG A 319 -25.47 -8.28 -28.44
N PHE A 320 -26.35 -7.72 -27.62
CA PHE A 320 -27.57 -7.06 -28.05
C PHE A 320 -27.42 -5.56 -27.87
N SER A 321 -27.67 -4.80 -28.96
CA SER A 321 -27.55 -3.35 -28.94
C SER A 321 -28.80 -2.68 -29.47
N LEU A 322 -29.12 -1.52 -28.93
CA LEU A 322 -30.05 -0.57 -29.54
C LEU A 322 -29.23 0.47 -30.27
N ILE A 323 -29.55 0.65 -31.55
CA ILE A 323 -28.88 1.66 -32.39
C ILE A 323 -29.93 2.65 -32.88
N GLY A 324 -29.52 3.90 -32.99
CA GLY A 324 -30.37 4.97 -33.53
C GLY A 324 -29.57 6.05 -34.21
N SER A 325 -30.13 6.66 -35.24
CA SER A 325 -29.59 7.86 -35.85
C SER A 325 -30.72 8.78 -36.27
N ILE A 326 -30.45 10.07 -36.19
CA ILE A 326 -31.29 11.15 -36.73
C ILE A 326 -30.36 12.22 -37.33
N GLY A 327 -30.70 12.69 -38.49
CA GLY A 327 -29.87 13.69 -39.18
C GLY A 327 -30.48 14.20 -40.45
N PHE A 328 -29.79 15.12 -41.06
CA PHE A 328 -30.12 15.70 -42.36
C PHE A 328 -29.06 15.29 -43.36
N VAL A 329 -29.52 14.88 -44.53
CA VAL A 329 -28.66 14.51 -45.66
C VAL A 329 -29.15 15.27 -46.89
N SER A 330 -28.32 16.11 -47.44
CA SER A 330 -28.65 16.87 -48.67
C SER A 330 -27.57 16.69 -49.72
N GLY A 331 -28.01 16.68 -50.95
CA GLY A 331 -27.12 16.52 -52.10
C GLY A 331 -26.85 15.06 -52.45
N GLY A 332 -26.19 14.87 -53.55
CA GLY A 332 -25.80 13.60 -54.14
C GLY A 332 -25.48 13.80 -55.62
N PRO A 333 -25.07 12.75 -56.34
CA PRO A 333 -24.69 12.91 -57.73
C PRO A 333 -25.81 13.53 -58.56
N GLY A 334 -25.68 14.81 -58.92
CA GLY A 334 -26.59 15.56 -59.81
C GLY A 334 -27.59 16.49 -59.14
N ASP A 335 -27.59 16.61 -57.80
CA ASP A 335 -28.53 17.49 -57.10
C ASP A 335 -27.93 17.92 -55.72
N SER A 336 -26.96 18.83 -55.76
CA SER A 336 -26.33 19.35 -54.56
C SER A 336 -26.69 20.80 -54.30
N ASN A 337 -27.48 21.03 -53.26
CA ASN A 337 -27.68 22.35 -52.73
C ASN A 337 -27.52 22.32 -51.19
N PHE A 338 -26.48 22.98 -50.69
CA PHE A 338 -26.29 23.12 -49.26
C PHE A 338 -27.49 23.79 -48.54
N GLY A 339 -28.22 24.66 -49.32
CA GLY A 339 -29.40 25.34 -48.80
C GLY A 339 -30.54 24.40 -48.42
N ASP A 340 -30.65 23.24 -49.01
CA ASP A 340 -31.72 22.27 -48.81
C ASP A 340 -31.40 21.30 -47.66
N LEU A 341 -30.24 21.45 -47.01
CA LEU A 341 -29.78 20.51 -45.96
C LEU A 341 -30.78 20.41 -44.79
N PHE A 342 -31.41 21.51 -44.41
CA PHE A 342 -32.34 21.55 -43.28
C PHE A 342 -33.82 21.49 -43.72
N ASP A 343 -34.11 21.14 -44.94
CA ASP A 343 -35.46 20.93 -45.41
C ASP A 343 -36.05 19.63 -44.84
N SER A 344 -37.38 19.57 -44.76
CA SER A 344 -38.09 18.40 -44.24
C SER A 344 -37.77 17.11 -44.97
N ASP A 345 -37.49 17.23 -46.27
CA ASP A 345 -37.21 16.10 -47.18
C ASP A 345 -35.77 15.55 -47.02
N SER A 346 -34.89 16.34 -46.42
CA SER A 346 -33.51 15.96 -46.07
C SER A 346 -33.42 15.22 -44.74
N LEU A 347 -34.48 15.21 -43.90
CA LEU A 347 -34.49 14.55 -42.63
C LEU A 347 -34.50 13.03 -42.78
N THR A 348 -33.51 12.37 -42.17
CA THR A 348 -33.42 10.91 -42.12
C THR A 348 -33.34 10.45 -40.68
N TYR A 349 -33.96 9.35 -40.37
CA TYR A 349 -33.83 8.71 -39.07
C TYR A 349 -33.90 7.19 -39.21
N SER A 350 -33.19 6.51 -38.30
CA SER A 350 -33.29 5.05 -38.16
C SER A 350 -33.16 4.69 -36.70
N PHE A 351 -33.85 3.65 -36.24
CA PHE A 351 -33.67 3.05 -34.96
C PHE A 351 -34.06 1.57 -35.00
N GLY A 352 -33.39 0.76 -34.14
CA GLY A 352 -33.75 -0.64 -34.04
C GLY A 352 -32.80 -1.44 -33.16
N PRO A 353 -33.21 -2.66 -32.78
CA PRO A 353 -32.32 -3.60 -32.13
C PRO A 353 -31.33 -4.20 -33.16
N SER A 354 -30.12 -4.45 -32.69
CA SER A 354 -29.12 -5.20 -33.44
C SER A 354 -28.47 -6.25 -32.55
N PHE A 355 -27.94 -7.31 -33.13
CA PHE A 355 -27.13 -8.25 -32.40
C PHE A 355 -25.84 -8.57 -33.16
N SER A 356 -24.77 -8.85 -32.41
CA SER A 356 -23.48 -9.28 -32.93
C SER A 356 -22.97 -10.46 -32.15
N TRP A 357 -22.61 -11.54 -32.84
CA TRP A 357 -22.11 -12.75 -32.18
C TRP A 357 -20.91 -13.32 -32.97
N PRO A 358 -19.70 -13.29 -32.36
CA PRO A 358 -18.51 -13.89 -32.96
C PRO A 358 -18.52 -15.42 -32.75
N PHE A 359 -19.46 -16.16 -33.39
CA PHE A 359 -19.63 -17.60 -33.19
C PHE A 359 -18.46 -18.42 -33.77
N LEU A 360 -17.83 -17.97 -34.87
CA LEU A 360 -16.61 -18.58 -35.39
C LEU A 360 -15.37 -17.82 -34.90
N ASN A 361 -14.86 -18.20 -33.74
CA ASN A 361 -13.70 -17.54 -33.14
C ASN A 361 -12.50 -18.48 -32.92
N TYR A 362 -12.56 -19.72 -33.45
CA TYR A 362 -11.49 -20.72 -33.43
C TYR A 362 -10.88 -20.95 -32.03
N GLY A 363 -11.68 -20.86 -30.99
CA GLY A 363 -11.28 -21.05 -29.60
C GLY A 363 -10.65 -19.84 -28.92
N ARG A 364 -10.45 -18.72 -29.62
CA ARG A 364 -9.81 -17.49 -29.05
C ARG A 364 -10.55 -16.98 -27.81
N LEU A 365 -11.86 -16.88 -27.85
CA LEU A 365 -12.64 -16.39 -26.71
C LEU A 365 -12.63 -17.39 -25.54
N LYS A 366 -12.76 -18.71 -25.83
CA LYS A 366 -12.65 -19.75 -24.79
C LYS A 366 -11.27 -19.74 -24.11
N ASN A 367 -10.21 -19.57 -24.89
CA ASN A 367 -8.86 -19.49 -24.32
C ASN A 367 -8.68 -18.19 -23.50
N ASN A 368 -9.34 -17.07 -23.86
CA ASN A 368 -9.31 -15.87 -23.03
C ASN A 368 -9.98 -16.12 -21.65
N VAL A 369 -11.09 -16.85 -21.61
CA VAL A 369 -11.69 -17.27 -20.32
C VAL A 369 -10.69 -18.09 -19.50
N ARG A 370 -10.00 -19.06 -20.11
CA ARG A 370 -8.96 -19.87 -19.44
C ARG A 370 -7.80 -19.02 -18.92
N VAL A 371 -7.42 -17.97 -19.66
CA VAL A 371 -6.39 -17.02 -19.21
C VAL A 371 -6.86 -16.30 -17.95
N GLN A 372 -8.10 -15.79 -17.93
CA GLN A 372 -8.63 -15.10 -16.75
C GLN A 372 -8.81 -16.04 -15.55
N ASP A 373 -9.25 -17.28 -15.79
CA ASP A 373 -9.35 -18.31 -14.76
C ASP A 373 -7.98 -18.68 -14.15
N ALA A 374 -6.96 -18.86 -14.99
CA ALA A 374 -5.60 -19.10 -14.50
C ALA A 374 -5.05 -17.90 -13.69
N ARG A 375 -5.39 -16.67 -14.06
CA ARG A 375 -5.05 -15.46 -13.29
C ARG A 375 -5.79 -15.41 -11.95
N LEU A 376 -7.07 -15.81 -11.92
CA LEU A 376 -7.82 -15.95 -10.68
C LEU A 376 -7.12 -16.95 -9.74
N GLN A 377 -6.74 -18.12 -10.27
CA GLN A 377 -6.03 -19.11 -9.46
C GLN A 377 -4.69 -18.56 -8.93
N GLN A 378 -3.95 -17.79 -9.74
CA GLN A 378 -2.74 -17.10 -9.27
C GLN A 378 -3.04 -16.12 -8.13
N ALA A 379 -4.13 -15.32 -8.23
CA ALA A 379 -4.52 -14.37 -7.19
C ALA A 379 -4.94 -15.08 -5.89
N LEU A 380 -5.65 -16.21 -5.98
CA LEU A 380 -6.02 -17.03 -4.82
C LEU A 380 -4.80 -17.64 -4.12
N VAL A 381 -3.83 -18.15 -4.89
CA VAL A 381 -2.57 -18.66 -4.34
C VAL A 381 -1.75 -17.54 -3.70
N ASN A 382 -1.72 -16.35 -4.33
CA ASN A 382 -1.06 -15.18 -3.76
C ASN A 382 -1.71 -14.72 -2.44
N TYR A 383 -3.04 -14.74 -2.35
CA TYR A 383 -3.75 -14.48 -1.09
C TYR A 383 -3.31 -15.46 0.01
N HIS A 384 -3.30 -16.76 -0.30
CA HIS A 384 -2.86 -17.78 0.66
C HIS A 384 -1.41 -17.57 1.10
N GLU A 385 -0.49 -17.30 0.16
CA GLU A 385 0.91 -16.99 0.45
C GLU A 385 1.04 -15.75 1.33
N THR A 386 0.26 -14.69 1.07
CA THR A 386 0.25 -13.46 1.89
C THR A 386 -0.15 -13.76 3.33
N VAL A 387 -1.15 -14.62 3.54
CA VAL A 387 -1.58 -15.05 4.90
C VAL A 387 -0.48 -15.81 5.61
N LEU A 388 0.19 -16.75 4.92
CA LEU A 388 1.31 -17.52 5.50
C LEU A 388 2.50 -16.62 5.85
N GLN A 389 2.82 -15.66 4.98
CA GLN A 389 3.88 -14.69 5.24
C GLN A 389 3.53 -13.80 6.43
N ALA A 390 2.29 -13.34 6.54
CA ALA A 390 1.81 -12.55 7.65
C ALA A 390 1.92 -13.31 8.98
N ALA A 391 1.54 -14.59 9.01
CA ALA A 391 1.70 -15.44 10.19
C ALA A 391 3.17 -15.61 10.57
N ARG A 392 4.04 -15.91 9.59
CA ARG A 392 5.49 -16.04 9.79
C ARG A 392 6.12 -14.75 10.34
N GLU A 393 5.75 -13.59 9.78
CA GLU A 393 6.27 -12.29 10.24
C GLU A 393 5.91 -12.04 11.69
N THR A 394 4.68 -12.34 12.08
CA THR A 394 4.21 -12.15 13.46
C THR A 394 4.94 -13.08 14.44
N GLU A 395 5.06 -14.38 14.12
CA GLU A 395 5.80 -15.34 14.94
C GLU A 395 7.29 -14.95 15.07
N ASN A 396 7.93 -14.57 13.98
CA ASN A 396 9.32 -14.14 14.00
C ASN A 396 9.52 -12.86 14.85
N ALA A 397 8.59 -11.91 14.76
CA ALA A 397 8.67 -10.67 15.52
C ALA A 397 8.45 -10.91 17.02
N MET A 398 7.52 -11.82 17.39
CA MET A 398 7.32 -12.24 18.79
C MET A 398 8.58 -12.92 19.36
N ALA A 399 9.09 -13.93 18.67
CA ALA A 399 10.30 -14.64 19.10
C ALA A 399 11.51 -13.68 19.21
N GLY A 400 11.64 -12.76 18.23
CA GLY A 400 12.67 -11.71 18.25
C GLY A 400 12.54 -10.78 19.46
N PHE A 401 11.32 -10.31 19.75
CA PHE A 401 11.06 -9.44 20.90
C PHE A 401 11.37 -10.12 22.24
N ILE A 402 10.87 -11.36 22.43
CA ILE A 402 11.11 -12.14 23.67
C ILE A 402 12.61 -12.37 23.85
N GLY A 403 13.30 -12.84 22.81
CA GLY A 403 14.73 -13.10 22.87
C GLY A 403 15.57 -11.84 23.14
N ALA A 404 15.25 -10.73 22.50
CA ALA A 404 15.95 -9.45 22.73
C ALA A 404 15.71 -8.92 24.15
N ARG A 405 14.47 -9.00 24.67
CA ARG A 405 14.13 -8.60 26.04
C ARG A 405 14.93 -9.39 27.08
N GLN A 406 15.07 -10.71 26.90
CA GLN A 406 15.89 -11.55 27.77
C GLN A 406 17.38 -11.17 27.70
N GLN A 407 17.90 -10.90 26.50
CA GLN A 407 19.28 -10.49 26.30
C GLN A 407 19.58 -9.13 26.96
N VAL A 408 18.67 -8.16 26.88
CA VAL A 408 18.83 -6.85 27.55
C VAL A 408 19.05 -7.02 29.05
N ILE A 409 18.25 -7.85 29.73
CA ILE A 409 18.36 -8.09 31.16
C ILE A 409 19.73 -8.71 31.51
N ILE A 410 20.20 -9.67 30.73
CA ILE A 410 21.49 -10.34 30.95
C ILE A 410 22.66 -9.38 30.70
N LEU A 411 22.59 -8.60 29.63
CA LEU A 411 23.67 -7.67 29.25
C LEU A 411 23.77 -6.48 30.21
N GLU A 412 22.67 -6.03 30.78
CA GLU A 412 22.68 -5.02 31.85
C GLU A 412 23.54 -5.47 33.02
N GLN A 413 23.35 -6.73 33.49
CA GLN A 413 24.15 -7.31 34.58
C GLN A 413 25.61 -7.48 34.15
N ALA A 414 25.87 -7.82 32.87
CA ALA A 414 27.23 -7.93 32.34
C ALA A 414 27.96 -6.57 32.36
N VAL A 415 27.27 -5.49 31.98
CA VAL A 415 27.82 -4.11 32.02
C VAL A 415 28.15 -3.71 33.47
N VAL A 416 27.25 -3.96 34.45
CA VAL A 416 27.51 -3.68 35.85
C VAL A 416 28.77 -4.41 36.35
N SER A 417 28.89 -5.70 36.01
CA SER A 417 30.05 -6.52 36.38
C SER A 417 31.33 -6.06 35.69
N ALA A 418 31.27 -5.68 34.42
CA ALA A 418 32.42 -5.16 33.66
C ALA A 418 32.90 -3.81 34.21
N LYS A 419 31.99 -2.90 34.56
CA LYS A 419 32.33 -1.63 35.25
C LYS A 419 33.07 -1.87 36.56
N ARG A 420 32.53 -2.76 37.38
CA ARG A 420 33.16 -3.08 38.66
C ARG A 420 34.52 -3.74 38.49
N SER A 421 34.67 -4.64 37.51
CA SER A 421 35.94 -5.27 37.19
C SER A 421 37.00 -4.25 36.74
N ASN A 422 36.60 -3.29 35.91
CA ASN A 422 37.48 -2.22 35.47
C ASN A 422 37.92 -1.28 36.60
N GLU A 423 36.99 -0.92 37.51
CA GLU A 423 37.33 -0.14 38.72
C GLU A 423 38.38 -0.85 39.60
N ILE A 424 38.13 -2.15 39.88
CA ILE A 424 39.03 -2.94 40.73
C ILE A 424 40.40 -3.12 40.05
N SER A 425 40.44 -3.45 38.75
CA SER A 425 41.72 -3.66 38.05
C SER A 425 42.54 -2.39 37.99
N THR A 426 41.90 -1.24 37.70
CA THR A 426 42.56 0.05 37.68
C THR A 426 43.15 0.43 39.05
N LEU A 427 42.37 0.26 40.12
CA LEU A 427 42.84 0.51 41.51
C LEU A 427 44.05 -0.36 41.86
N ARG A 428 43.96 -1.67 41.58
CA ARG A 428 45.08 -2.60 41.88
C ARG A 428 46.32 -2.29 41.08
N TYR A 429 46.17 -1.84 39.84
CA TYR A 429 47.30 -1.43 39.03
C TYR A 429 47.97 -0.15 39.59
N THR A 430 47.19 0.87 39.91
CA THR A 430 47.73 2.13 40.46
C THR A 430 48.41 1.95 41.83
N GLU A 431 48.02 0.91 42.59
CA GLU A 431 48.66 0.56 43.86
C GLU A 431 49.82 -0.46 43.70
N GLY A 432 50.14 -0.88 42.49
CA GLY A 432 51.27 -1.78 42.19
C GLY A 432 50.99 -3.26 42.47
N PHE A 433 49.72 -3.67 42.72
CA PHE A 433 49.33 -5.05 42.99
C PHE A 433 48.97 -5.87 41.74
N SER A 434 48.97 -5.28 40.52
CA SER A 434 48.60 -5.92 39.28
C SER A 434 49.36 -5.33 38.12
N ASP A 435 49.54 -6.12 37.03
CA ASP A 435 50.10 -5.65 35.76
C ASP A 435 49.07 -4.85 34.95
N TYR A 436 49.52 -4.07 33.99
CA TYR A 436 48.67 -3.24 33.11
C TYR A 436 47.77 -4.09 32.20
N GLN A 437 48.21 -5.30 31.82
CA GLN A 437 47.44 -6.20 30.95
C GLN A 437 46.01 -6.43 31.47
N ARG A 438 45.85 -6.53 32.81
CA ARG A 438 44.53 -6.68 33.40
C ARG A 438 43.63 -5.46 33.24
N VAL A 439 44.20 -4.26 33.35
CA VAL A 439 43.45 -3.02 33.07
C VAL A 439 43.03 -2.98 31.61
N LEU A 440 43.94 -3.30 30.69
CA LEU A 440 43.69 -3.34 29.25
C LEU A 440 42.54 -4.31 28.92
N ASP A 441 42.54 -5.52 29.46
CA ASP A 441 41.52 -6.54 29.23
C ASP A 441 40.16 -6.14 29.79
N THR A 442 40.13 -5.53 31.00
CA THR A 442 38.86 -5.07 31.61
C THR A 442 38.29 -3.84 30.89
N GLN A 443 39.11 -2.93 30.39
CA GLN A 443 38.65 -1.78 29.58
C GLN A 443 38.10 -2.22 28.23
N ARG A 444 38.74 -3.16 27.55
CA ARG A 444 38.21 -3.78 26.30
C ARG A 444 36.88 -4.48 26.54
N SER A 445 36.80 -5.25 27.64
CA SER A 445 35.58 -5.95 28.00
C SER A 445 34.45 -4.97 28.32
N LEU A 446 34.71 -3.92 29.09
CA LEU A 446 33.73 -2.91 29.45
C LEU A 446 33.14 -2.26 28.18
N PHE A 447 34.00 -1.73 27.29
CA PHE A 447 33.56 -1.11 26.05
C PHE A 447 32.70 -2.04 25.21
N LEU A 448 33.11 -3.31 25.06
CA LEU A 448 32.36 -4.32 24.32
C LEU A 448 30.99 -4.62 24.95
N GLN A 449 30.89 -4.73 26.30
CA GLN A 449 29.61 -5.01 26.93
C GLN A 449 28.65 -3.81 26.87
N GLU A 450 29.16 -2.59 27.02
CA GLU A 450 28.36 -1.37 26.86
C GLU A 450 27.80 -1.23 25.43
N GLN A 451 28.62 -1.49 24.38
CA GLN A 451 28.14 -1.50 22.99
C GLN A 451 27.08 -2.58 22.76
N ARG A 452 27.32 -3.81 23.22
CA ARG A 452 26.36 -4.90 23.09
C ARG A 452 25.04 -4.59 23.78
N TYR A 453 25.08 -3.97 24.96
CA TYR A 453 23.88 -3.58 25.69
C TYR A 453 23.07 -2.55 24.92
N SER A 454 23.71 -1.49 24.41
CA SER A 454 23.06 -0.45 23.59
C SER A 454 22.41 -1.04 22.33
N VAL A 455 23.15 -1.86 21.56
CA VAL A 455 22.64 -2.53 20.35
C VAL A 455 21.43 -3.42 20.67
N ASN A 456 21.48 -4.17 21.77
CA ASN A 456 20.38 -5.07 22.13
C ASN A 456 19.15 -4.32 22.67
N GLN A 457 19.34 -3.18 23.36
CA GLN A 457 18.22 -2.30 23.71
C GLN A 457 17.49 -1.80 22.46
N ALA A 458 18.22 -1.28 21.48
CA ALA A 458 17.64 -0.83 20.21
C ALA A 458 16.99 -2.00 19.44
N SER A 459 17.64 -3.16 19.39
CA SER A 459 17.10 -4.36 18.77
C SER A 459 15.78 -4.81 19.39
N ALA A 460 15.63 -4.70 20.72
CA ALA A 460 14.39 -5.03 21.39
C ALA A 460 13.25 -4.06 21.02
N VAL A 461 13.56 -2.76 20.87
CA VAL A 461 12.60 -1.76 20.37
C VAL A 461 12.22 -2.05 18.91
N SER A 462 13.19 -2.31 18.03
CA SER A 462 12.92 -2.63 16.61
C SER A 462 12.12 -3.92 16.45
N ASN A 463 12.36 -4.96 17.26
CA ASN A 463 11.54 -6.16 17.25
C ASN A 463 10.09 -5.89 17.71
N LEU A 464 9.90 -4.98 18.65
CA LEU A 464 8.56 -4.55 19.07
C LEU A 464 7.86 -3.74 17.95
N VAL A 465 8.58 -2.86 17.28
CA VAL A 465 8.08 -2.15 16.07
C VAL A 465 7.70 -3.15 14.98
N ALA A 466 8.57 -4.15 14.72
CA ALA A 466 8.29 -5.22 13.76
C ALA A 466 7.05 -6.02 14.15
N LEU A 467 6.82 -6.26 15.43
CA LEU A 467 5.62 -6.95 15.91
C LEU A 467 4.34 -6.12 15.64
N TYR A 468 4.32 -4.83 16.00
CA TYR A 468 3.17 -3.97 15.71
C TYR A 468 2.91 -3.83 14.20
N LYS A 469 3.96 -3.74 13.38
CA LYS A 469 3.87 -3.79 11.92
C LYS A 469 3.26 -5.11 11.43
N ALA A 470 3.72 -6.25 11.97
CA ALA A 470 3.22 -7.57 11.60
C ALA A 470 1.76 -7.81 12.04
N LEU A 471 1.32 -7.18 13.12
CA LEU A 471 -0.07 -7.15 13.55
C LEU A 471 -0.93 -6.18 12.72
N GLY A 472 -0.34 -5.42 11.79
CA GLY A 472 -1.03 -4.46 10.94
C GLY A 472 -1.51 -3.22 11.69
N GLY A 473 -0.77 -2.73 12.68
CA GLY A 473 -1.18 -1.60 13.51
C GLY A 473 -0.91 -0.24 12.88
N GLY A 474 -1.74 0.76 13.23
CA GLY A 474 -1.51 2.17 12.94
C GLY A 474 -2.29 2.77 11.76
N TRP A 475 -3.08 1.99 11.02
CA TRP A 475 -3.88 2.51 9.90
C TRP A 475 -5.32 2.88 10.30
N GLU A 476 -5.82 2.37 11.42
CA GLU A 476 -7.22 2.54 11.83
C GLU A 476 -7.59 4.00 12.15
N ASN A 477 -6.62 4.82 12.48
CA ASN A 477 -6.80 6.24 12.85
C ASN A 477 -6.96 7.14 11.61
N ARG A 478 -7.64 6.65 10.57
CA ARG A 478 -7.80 7.31 9.28
C ARG A 478 -9.06 8.17 9.18
N ASP A 479 -10.05 7.98 10.05
CA ASP A 479 -11.43 8.50 9.87
C ASP A 479 -11.53 10.02 9.69
N GLU A 480 -10.48 10.79 9.99
CA GLU A 480 -10.44 12.24 9.82
C GLU A 480 -9.39 12.72 8.80
N GLN A 481 -8.56 11.80 8.23
CA GLN A 481 -7.50 12.20 7.30
C GLN A 481 -7.95 12.03 5.84
N LEU A 482 -7.84 13.09 5.07
CA LEU A 482 -7.87 13.05 3.62
C LEU A 482 -6.69 12.19 3.12
N TYR A 483 -6.90 11.39 2.05
CA TYR A 483 -5.81 10.65 1.39
C TYR A 483 -4.77 11.58 0.77
N LEU A 484 -5.11 12.83 0.53
CA LEU A 484 -4.29 13.82 -0.15
C LEU A 484 -4.22 15.10 0.67
N ASP A 485 -3.10 15.80 0.53
CA ASP A 485 -2.93 17.13 1.06
C ASP A 485 -3.91 18.12 0.38
N PRO A 486 -4.54 19.05 1.13
CA PRO A 486 -5.44 20.06 0.58
C PRO A 486 -4.83 20.93 -0.54
N GLU A 487 -3.54 21.23 -0.48
CA GLU A 487 -2.84 22.02 -1.51
C GLU A 487 -2.76 21.23 -2.82
N THR A 488 -2.46 19.95 -2.75
CA THR A 488 -2.47 19.04 -3.90
C THR A 488 -3.86 18.95 -4.54
N ILE A 489 -4.92 18.84 -3.72
CA ILE A 489 -6.31 18.84 -4.19
C ILE A 489 -6.64 20.12 -4.96
N GLU A 490 -6.33 21.29 -4.41
CA GLU A 490 -6.57 22.56 -5.07
C GLU A 490 -5.77 22.70 -6.37
N THR A 491 -4.52 22.29 -6.37
CA THR A 491 -3.68 22.29 -7.57
C THR A 491 -4.27 21.39 -8.68
N MET A 492 -4.82 20.24 -8.32
CA MET A 492 -5.46 19.33 -9.28
C MET A 492 -6.75 19.92 -9.85
N LYS A 493 -7.56 20.59 -9.04
CA LYS A 493 -8.80 21.27 -9.47
C LYS A 493 -8.53 22.40 -10.48
N THR A 494 -7.38 23.08 -10.39
CA THR A 494 -7.01 24.13 -11.36
C THR A 494 -6.66 23.58 -12.75
N ARG A 495 -6.25 22.29 -12.85
CA ARG A 495 -5.82 21.63 -14.09
C ARG A 495 -6.94 20.90 -14.82
N THR A 496 -7.89 20.35 -14.05
CA THR A 496 -8.93 19.46 -14.58
C THR A 496 -10.18 19.59 -13.72
N ASP A 497 -11.36 19.55 -14.35
CA ASP A 497 -12.62 19.43 -13.65
C ASP A 497 -12.75 18.02 -13.04
N TRP A 498 -12.67 17.93 -11.74
CA TRP A 498 -12.74 16.68 -10.97
C TRP A 498 -14.14 16.36 -10.47
N GLY A 499 -15.08 17.32 -10.56
CA GLY A 499 -16.44 17.18 -10.01
C GLY A 499 -16.42 16.60 -8.58
N ASP A 500 -17.39 15.75 -8.26
CA ASP A 500 -17.51 15.09 -6.95
C ASP A 500 -16.49 13.94 -6.74
N VAL A 501 -15.74 13.54 -7.78
CA VAL A 501 -14.80 12.40 -7.71
C VAL A 501 -13.67 12.67 -6.72
N ILE A 502 -13.14 13.90 -6.71
CA ILE A 502 -12.04 14.27 -5.81
C ILE A 502 -12.49 14.30 -4.35
N GLU A 503 -13.70 14.76 -4.07
CA GLU A 503 -14.22 14.82 -2.70
C GLU A 503 -14.60 13.44 -2.16
N SER A 504 -15.24 12.61 -3.00
CA SER A 504 -15.61 11.23 -2.64
C SER A 504 -14.40 10.29 -2.59
N GLY A 505 -13.40 10.50 -3.44
CA GLY A 505 -12.17 9.71 -3.48
C GLY A 505 -11.17 10.06 -2.40
N SER A 506 -11.18 11.31 -1.91
CA SER A 506 -10.22 11.78 -0.90
C SER A 506 -10.58 11.38 0.54
N LYS A 507 -11.84 10.99 0.81
CA LYS A 507 -12.35 10.66 2.17
C LYS A 507 -12.55 9.18 2.46
N GLY A 508 -12.32 8.31 1.48
CA GLY A 508 -12.65 6.89 1.59
C GLY A 508 -14.12 6.57 1.35
N PRO A 509 -14.51 5.28 1.28
CA PRO A 509 -15.89 4.89 1.03
C PRO A 509 -16.78 5.28 2.22
N ASP A 510 -17.84 6.03 1.94
CA ASP A 510 -18.88 6.33 2.92
C ASP A 510 -19.45 5.04 3.52
N SER A 511 -19.58 5.00 4.84
CA SER A 511 -20.24 3.91 5.58
C SER A 511 -21.72 3.76 5.25
N THR A 512 -22.30 4.70 4.50
CA THR A 512 -23.73 4.80 4.18
C THR A 512 -24.17 4.06 2.91
N GLY A 513 -23.29 3.34 2.24
CA GLY A 513 -23.68 2.35 1.22
C GLY A 513 -24.08 2.87 -0.16
N SER A 514 -24.02 4.18 -0.44
CA SER A 514 -24.24 4.70 -1.81
C SER A 514 -22.94 4.59 -2.63
N ARG A 515 -22.68 3.39 -3.15
CA ARG A 515 -21.46 3.08 -3.92
C ARG A 515 -21.40 3.72 -5.32
N TYR A 516 -22.50 4.32 -5.81
CA TYR A 516 -22.62 4.72 -7.21
C TYR A 516 -23.32 6.08 -7.35
N LYS A 517 -22.68 7.17 -6.96
CA LYS A 517 -23.06 8.49 -7.48
C LYS A 517 -22.29 8.72 -8.78
N ILE A 518 -23.02 8.97 -9.87
CA ILE A 518 -22.48 9.30 -11.17
C ILE A 518 -22.37 10.81 -11.20
N ASP A 519 -21.17 11.29 -11.47
CA ASP A 519 -20.92 12.68 -11.83
C ASP A 519 -21.16 12.82 -13.33
N TRP A 520 -22.11 13.68 -13.72
CA TRP A 520 -22.44 13.96 -15.13
C TRP A 520 -21.72 15.21 -15.59
#